data_4fc7e2fa8318eab15aab3e9bf0fb1ec3
#
_entry.id   4fc7e2fa8318eab15aab3e9bf0fb1ec3
#
_cell.length_a   1.000
_cell.length_b   1.000
_cell.length_c   1.000
_cell.angle_alpha   90.00
_cell.angle_beta   90.00
_cell.angle_gamma   90.00
#
_symmetry.space_group_name_H-M   'P 1'
#
loop_
_entity.id
_entity.type
_entity.pdbx_description
1 polymer ?
#
loop_
_entity_poly.entity_id
_entity_poly.type
_entity_poly.pdbx_seq_one_letter_code
_entity_poly.pdbx_strand_id
1 'polypeptide(L)'
;MADRTKIVVARVYPKPGRLQEVIGVYAGIVPLVYEEPGCELFALHTDGETVFVVEKWATPADLQGHADGAAYAQIRAGISDLVDHAPDVWILDTLPLGGAAKGTIGAAPCAVPSRHAENTA
;
A
#
# COMPACT_ATOMS: atom_id res chain seq x y z
N MET A 1 6.85 -12.10 -20.65
CA MET A 1 5.72 -12.38 -19.76
C MET A 1 5.26 -11.10 -19.10
N ALA A 2 3.98 -10.89 -19.01
CA ALA A 2 3.45 -9.69 -18.41
C ALA A 2 3.68 -9.68 -16.89
N ASP A 3 4.03 -8.54 -16.39
CA ASP A 3 4.11 -8.31 -14.96
C ASP A 3 2.68 -8.34 -14.39
N ARG A 4 2.44 -9.17 -13.39
CA ARG A 4 1.13 -9.31 -12.79
C ARG A 4 0.95 -8.46 -11.53
N THR A 5 1.98 -7.73 -11.13
CA THR A 5 1.88 -6.90 -9.94
C THR A 5 0.86 -5.78 -10.16
N LYS A 6 0.22 -5.38 -9.07
CA LYS A 6 -0.69 -4.24 -9.08
C LYS A 6 -0.17 -3.19 -8.12
N ILE A 7 -0.19 -1.96 -8.57
CA ILE A 7 0.14 -0.81 -7.75
C ILE A 7 -1.17 -0.11 -7.41
N VAL A 8 -1.36 0.22 -6.15
CA VAL A 8 -2.51 0.99 -5.72
C VAL A 8 -2.01 2.29 -5.10
N VAL A 9 -2.61 3.38 -5.50
CA VAL A 9 -2.42 4.66 -4.83
C VAL A 9 -3.78 5.09 -4.32
N ALA A 10 -3.86 5.41 -3.04
CA ALA A 10 -5.09 5.89 -2.43
C ALA A 10 -4.82 7.23 -1.75
N ARG A 11 -5.78 8.13 -1.82
CA ARG A 11 -5.71 9.39 -1.10
C ARG A 11 -6.91 9.49 -0.18
N VAL A 12 -6.62 9.63 1.11
CA VAL A 12 -7.64 9.68 2.17
C VAL A 12 -7.72 11.11 2.69
N TYR A 13 -8.95 11.61 2.86
CA TYR A 13 -9.23 13.01 3.18
C TYR A 13 -9.77 13.14 4.61
N PRO A 14 -8.90 13.31 5.61
CA PRO A 14 -9.36 13.51 6.99
C PRO A 14 -10.18 14.79 7.12
N LYS A 15 -11.15 14.77 8.01
CA LYS A 15 -11.84 16.00 8.42
C LYS A 15 -10.82 16.94 9.07
N PRO A 16 -11.08 18.26 9.07
CA PRO A 16 -10.17 19.22 9.71
C PRO A 16 -9.84 18.80 11.13
N GLY A 17 -8.54 18.78 11.44
CA GLY A 17 -8.06 18.42 12.77
C GLY A 17 -8.00 16.93 13.08
N ARG A 18 -8.34 16.07 12.11
CA ARG A 18 -8.40 14.62 12.37
C ARG A 18 -7.28 13.82 11.71
N LEU A 19 -6.29 14.50 11.10
CA LEU A 19 -5.20 13.82 10.40
C LEU A 19 -4.49 12.81 11.30
N GLN A 20 -4.13 13.20 12.52
CA GLN A 20 -3.38 12.32 13.40
C GLN A 20 -4.20 11.11 13.84
N GLU A 21 -5.51 11.27 13.98
CA GLU A 21 -6.37 10.14 14.31
C GLU A 21 -6.45 9.14 13.17
N VAL A 22 -6.54 9.63 11.93
CA VAL A 22 -6.53 8.76 10.76
C VAL A 22 -5.20 8.01 10.66
N ILE A 23 -4.08 8.70 10.85
CA ILE A 23 -2.76 8.06 10.86
C ILE A 23 -2.70 6.98 11.95
N GLY A 24 -3.26 7.26 13.12
CA GLY A 24 -3.28 6.30 14.21
C GLY A 24 -4.05 5.02 13.89
N VAL A 25 -5.17 5.14 13.17
CA VAL A 25 -5.93 3.96 12.74
C VAL A 25 -5.06 3.09 11.83
N TYR A 26 -4.41 3.70 10.83
CA TYR A 26 -3.53 2.95 9.94
C TYR A 26 -2.37 2.31 10.71
N ALA A 27 -1.74 3.07 11.61
CA ALA A 27 -0.61 2.56 12.37
C ALA A 27 -0.95 1.29 13.15
N GLY A 28 -2.17 1.21 13.66
CA GLY A 28 -2.61 0.05 14.42
C GLY A 28 -2.91 -1.18 13.56
N ILE A 29 -3.19 -0.98 12.28
CA ILE A 29 -3.67 -2.07 11.41
C ILE A 29 -2.61 -2.49 10.39
N VAL A 30 -1.67 -1.63 10.04
CA VAL A 30 -0.62 -1.93 9.06
C VAL A 30 0.09 -3.25 9.31
N PRO A 31 0.43 -3.64 10.56
CA PRO A 31 1.06 -4.95 10.76
C PRO A 31 0.22 -6.12 10.24
N LEU A 32 -1.09 -6.03 10.31
CA LEU A 32 -1.97 -7.07 9.76
C LEU A 32 -1.93 -7.09 8.23
N VAL A 33 -1.84 -5.92 7.61
CA VAL A 33 -1.74 -5.83 6.14
C VAL A 33 -0.45 -6.49 5.67
N TYR A 34 0.65 -6.29 6.39
CA TYR A 34 1.94 -6.86 6.01
C TYR A 34 1.92 -8.39 5.99
N GLU A 35 1.03 -9.02 6.74
CA GLU A 35 0.92 -10.47 6.79
C GLU A 35 0.03 -11.04 5.69
N GLU A 36 -0.66 -10.18 4.95
CA GLU A 36 -1.56 -10.65 3.90
C GLU A 36 -0.78 -11.22 2.72
N PRO A 37 -1.30 -12.29 2.10
CA PRO A 37 -0.62 -12.89 0.95
C PRO A 37 -0.40 -11.87 -0.16
N GLY A 38 0.80 -11.87 -0.71
CA GLY A 38 1.14 -11.02 -1.85
C GLY A 38 1.36 -9.55 -1.54
N CYS A 39 1.29 -9.14 -0.27
CA CYS A 39 1.60 -7.77 0.10
C CYS A 39 3.10 -7.52 -0.02
N GLU A 40 3.50 -6.74 -1.02
CA GLU A 40 4.90 -6.42 -1.26
C GLU A 40 5.26 -5.01 -0.81
N LEU A 41 4.26 -4.15 -0.66
CA LEU A 41 4.45 -2.79 -0.19
C LEU A 41 3.11 -2.27 0.32
N PHE A 42 3.14 -1.61 1.45
CA PHE A 42 1.98 -0.87 1.95
C PHE A 42 2.54 0.30 2.77
N ALA A 43 2.77 1.42 2.08
CA ALA A 43 3.51 2.54 2.64
C ALA A 43 2.64 3.79 2.69
N LEU A 44 2.63 4.45 3.82
CA LEU A 44 1.83 5.65 4.02
C LEU A 44 2.70 6.90 3.94
N HIS A 45 2.11 7.95 3.40
CA HIS A 45 2.74 9.26 3.24
C HIS A 45 1.70 10.33 3.54
N THR A 46 2.14 11.56 3.75
CA THR A 46 1.22 12.67 3.99
C THR A 46 1.75 13.94 3.35
N ASP A 47 0.82 14.80 2.94
CA ASP A 47 1.13 16.16 2.51
C ASP A 47 0.88 17.18 3.62
N GLY A 48 0.61 16.69 4.84
CA GLY A 48 0.29 17.52 6.00
C GLY A 48 -1.20 17.70 6.22
N GLU A 49 -2.03 17.32 5.25
CA GLU A 49 -3.49 17.44 5.36
C GLU A 49 -4.20 16.15 5.00
N THR A 50 -3.66 15.38 4.08
CA THR A 50 -4.25 14.13 3.61
C THR A 50 -3.24 13.00 3.76
N VAL A 51 -3.73 11.77 3.65
CA VAL A 51 -2.88 10.58 3.73
C VAL A 51 -2.86 9.91 2.38
N PHE A 52 -1.67 9.58 1.90
CA PHE A 52 -1.48 8.80 0.68
C PHE A 52 -1.01 7.41 1.05
N VAL A 53 -1.65 6.40 0.49
CA VAL A 53 -1.21 5.01 0.66
C VAL A 53 -0.70 4.52 -0.68
N VAL A 54 0.51 3.99 -0.70
CA VAL A 54 1.08 3.38 -1.90
C VAL A 54 1.24 1.90 -1.61
N GLU A 55 0.67 1.06 -2.47
CA GLU A 55 0.61 -0.38 -2.24
C GLU A 55 1.13 -1.12 -3.45
N LYS A 56 1.74 -2.27 -3.22
CA LYS A 56 2.13 -3.18 -4.28
C LYS A 56 1.68 -4.59 -3.90
N TRP A 57 0.95 -5.22 -4.79
CA TRP A 57 0.42 -6.58 -4.62
C TRP A 57 0.98 -7.47 -5.71
N ALA A 58 1.39 -8.68 -5.34
CA ALA A 58 2.05 -9.58 -6.27
C ALA A 58 1.16 -9.98 -7.46
N THR A 59 -0.14 -10.11 -7.22
CA THR A 59 -1.10 -10.51 -8.27
C THR A 59 -2.42 -9.78 -8.06
N PRO A 60 -3.26 -9.72 -9.12
CA PRO A 60 -4.63 -9.19 -8.95
C PRO A 60 -5.43 -9.94 -7.89
N ALA A 61 -5.23 -11.25 -7.77
CA ALA A 61 -5.94 -12.04 -6.77
C ALA A 61 -5.55 -11.64 -5.35
N ASP A 62 -4.27 -11.33 -5.13
CA ASP A 62 -3.80 -10.89 -3.82
C ASP A 62 -4.39 -9.52 -3.47
N LEU A 63 -4.49 -8.62 -4.43
CA LEU A 63 -5.16 -7.34 -4.22
C LEU A 63 -6.63 -7.55 -3.85
N GLN A 64 -7.31 -8.45 -4.55
CA GLN A 64 -8.71 -8.75 -4.22
C GLN A 64 -8.83 -9.33 -2.82
N GLY A 65 -7.91 -10.20 -2.43
CA GLY A 65 -7.90 -10.75 -1.07
C GLY A 65 -7.75 -9.67 -0.01
N HIS A 66 -6.91 -8.67 -0.27
CA HIS A 66 -6.80 -7.52 0.62
C HIS A 66 -8.12 -6.75 0.70
N ALA A 67 -8.72 -6.47 -0.46
CA ALA A 67 -9.96 -5.69 -0.51
C ALA A 67 -11.11 -6.38 0.24
N ASP A 68 -11.11 -7.71 0.24
CA ASP A 68 -12.14 -8.51 0.89
C ASP A 68 -11.76 -8.88 2.33
N GLY A 69 -10.58 -8.49 2.79
CA GLY A 69 -10.03 -9.00 4.04
C GLY A 69 -10.39 -8.17 5.27
N ALA A 70 -10.05 -8.74 6.42
CA ALA A 70 -10.38 -8.14 7.72
C ALA A 70 -9.63 -6.85 7.98
N ALA A 71 -8.36 -6.76 7.56
CA ALA A 71 -7.57 -5.55 7.80
C ALA A 71 -8.19 -4.35 7.10
N TYR A 72 -8.57 -4.52 5.84
CA TYR A 72 -9.21 -3.45 5.07
C TYR A 72 -10.54 -3.03 5.72
N ALA A 73 -11.34 -4.02 6.16
CA ALA A 73 -12.60 -3.72 6.83
C ALA A 73 -12.37 -2.93 8.13
N GLN A 74 -11.33 -3.26 8.88
CA GLN A 74 -10.98 -2.55 10.10
C GLN A 74 -10.53 -1.12 9.81
N ILE A 75 -9.74 -0.93 8.74
CA ILE A 75 -9.33 0.42 8.35
C ILE A 75 -10.57 1.25 8.03
N ARG A 76 -11.45 0.73 7.19
CA ARG A 76 -12.66 1.46 6.79
C ARG A 76 -13.53 1.81 7.98
N ALA A 77 -13.73 0.87 8.89
CA ALA A 77 -14.53 1.12 10.09
C ALA A 77 -13.88 2.17 10.97
N GLY A 78 -12.55 2.09 11.11
CA GLY A 78 -11.83 3.00 12.01
C GLY A 78 -11.79 4.44 11.52
N ILE A 79 -11.80 4.67 10.19
CA ILE A 79 -11.72 6.03 9.65
C ILE A 79 -13.07 6.60 9.22
N SER A 80 -14.14 5.83 9.24
CA SER A 80 -15.42 6.24 8.65
C SER A 80 -15.93 7.58 9.18
N ASP A 81 -15.76 7.84 10.48
CA ASP A 81 -16.19 9.10 11.08
C ASP A 81 -15.13 10.19 11.07
N LEU A 82 -13.93 9.87 10.58
CA LEU A 82 -12.79 10.78 10.59
C LEU A 82 -12.51 11.41 9.24
N VAL A 83 -13.22 10.98 8.19
CA VAL A 83 -12.96 11.44 6.82
C VAL A 83 -14.16 12.19 6.27
N ASP A 84 -13.88 13.12 5.36
CA ASP A 84 -14.93 13.95 4.72
C ASP A 84 -15.76 13.16 3.71
N HIS A 85 -15.13 12.23 3.01
CA HIS A 85 -15.78 11.46 1.96
C HIS A 85 -14.92 10.23 1.65
N ALA A 86 -15.39 9.40 0.74
CA ALA A 86 -14.65 8.21 0.34
C ALA A 86 -13.29 8.59 -0.26
N PRO A 87 -12.26 7.76 -0.09
CA PRO A 87 -10.95 8.04 -0.66
C PRO A 87 -10.96 7.94 -2.17
N ASP A 88 -10.02 8.64 -2.81
CA ASP A 88 -9.71 8.39 -4.21
C ASP A 88 -8.77 7.20 -4.28
N VAL A 89 -9.03 6.31 -5.21
CA VAL A 89 -8.22 5.08 -5.36
C VAL A 89 -7.87 4.89 -6.83
N TRP A 90 -6.59 4.68 -7.10
CA TRP A 90 -6.10 4.34 -8.43
C TRP A 90 -5.46 2.97 -8.39
N ILE A 91 -5.89 2.07 -9.27
CA ILE A 91 -5.31 0.74 -9.42
C ILE A 91 -4.56 0.75 -10.74
N LEU A 92 -3.25 0.50 -10.69
CA LEU A 92 -2.33 0.79 -11.78
C LEU A 92 -1.49 -0.42 -12.12
N ASP A 93 -1.07 -0.48 -13.36
CA ASP A 93 -0.08 -1.46 -13.80
C ASP A 93 1.29 -0.78 -13.86
N THR A 94 2.33 -1.54 -13.54
CA THR A 94 3.69 -1.04 -13.64
C THR A 94 4.10 -0.90 -15.10
N LEU A 95 4.77 0.21 -15.42
CA LEU A 95 5.45 0.37 -16.71
C LEU A 95 6.95 0.26 -16.42
N PRO A 96 7.56 -0.91 -16.66
CA PRO A 96 8.95 -1.14 -16.26
C PRO A 96 9.95 -0.54 -17.23
N LEU A 97 9.97 0.78 -17.30
CA LEU A 97 10.88 1.51 -18.17
C LEU A 97 12.19 1.75 -17.45
N GLY A 98 13.29 1.50 -18.14
CA GLY A 98 14.62 1.60 -17.55
C GLY A 98 14.95 0.41 -16.67
N GLY A 99 15.76 0.60 -15.65
CA GLY A 99 16.17 -0.48 -14.76
C GLY A 99 15.16 -0.76 -13.67
N ALA A 100 15.03 -2.03 -13.27
CA ALA A 100 14.09 -2.42 -12.25
C ALA A 100 14.34 -1.71 -10.91
N ALA A 101 15.62 -1.47 -10.58
CA ALA A 101 15.95 -0.88 -9.28
C ALA A 101 15.39 0.52 -9.09
N LYS A 102 15.26 1.28 -10.18
CA LYS A 102 14.76 2.65 -10.11
C LYS A 102 13.49 2.87 -10.92
N GLY A 103 13.16 1.92 -11.76
CA GLY A 103 12.01 2.04 -12.66
C GLY A 103 10.75 1.35 -12.17
N THR A 104 10.78 0.71 -11.00
CA THR A 104 9.62 0.08 -10.41
C THR A 104 9.56 0.37 -8.92
N ILE A 105 8.35 0.39 -8.37
CA ILE A 105 8.16 0.60 -6.94
C ILE A 105 8.45 -0.70 -6.21
N GLY A 106 9.24 -0.60 -5.14
CA GLY A 106 9.49 -1.76 -4.29
C GLY A 106 10.17 -2.88 -5.04
N ALA A 107 11.07 -2.53 -5.97
CA ALA A 107 11.81 -3.54 -6.72
C ALA A 107 12.49 -4.51 -5.76
N ALA A 108 12.31 -5.80 -6.01
CA ALA A 108 12.94 -6.82 -5.19
C ALA A 108 14.46 -6.65 -5.30
N PRO A 109 15.11 -6.87 -4.27
CA PRO A 109 16.56 -6.84 -4.29
C PRO A 109 17.11 -7.93 -5.18
N CYS A 110 16.58 -8.33 -5.59
CA CYS A 110 16.72 -9.08 -6.15
C CYS A 110 17.31 -9.87 -6.28
N ALA A 111 17.11 -10.04 -6.18
CA ALA A 111 17.48 -10.56 -6.14
C ALA A 111 18.29 -10.82 -5.96
N VAL A 112 18.18 -10.87 -5.58
CA VAL A 112 19.02 -10.93 -5.27
C VAL A 112 19.46 -11.46 -4.90
N PRO A 113 19.87 -12.01 -4.91
CA PRO A 113 20.48 -12.39 -4.36
C PRO A 113 20.86 -12.41 -3.70
N SER A 114 20.92 -12.42 -3.45
CA SER A 114 21.33 -12.22 -2.80
C SER A 114 21.53 -12.12 -2.07
N ARG A 115 21.67 -12.37 -2.06
CA ARG A 115 22.01 -11.96 -1.40
C ARG A 115 21.96 -11.82 -0.73
N HIS A 116 21.94 -12.04 -0.69
CA HIS A 116 22.10 -11.69 -0.01
C HIS A 116 21.83 -11.49 0.56
N ALA A 117 21.79 -11.76 0.44
CA ALA A 117 21.88 -11.43 0.93
C ALA A 117 21.69 -11.09 1.55
N GLU A 118 21.68 -11.06 1.44
CA GLU A 118 21.80 -10.52 1.92
C GLU A 118 21.30 -9.92 2.29
N ASN A 119 21.13 -9.91 2.17
CA ASN A 119 20.83 -9.14 2.45
C ASN A 119 20.10 -8.62 2.55
N THR A 120 19.73 -8.50 2.34
CA THR A 120 19.25 -7.88 2.35
C THR A 120 18.71 -7.21 2.36
N ALA A 121 18.26 -6.93 2.21
CA ALA A 121 17.71 -6.22 2.11
C ALA A 121 17.53 -5.79 2.10
#